data_c0af3e82cfa9c5c7b8d3c3b7869e740a
#
_entry.id   c0af3e82cfa9c5c7b8d3c3b7869e740a
#
_cell.length_a   1.000
_cell.length_b   1.000
_cell.length_c   1.000
_cell.angle_alpha   90.00
_cell.angle_beta   90.00
_cell.angle_gamma   90.00
#
_symmetry.space_group_name_H-M   'P 1'
#
loop_
_entity.id
_entity.type
_entity.pdbx_description
1 polymer ?
#
loop_
_entity_poly.entity_id
_entity_poly.type
_entity_poly.pdbx_seq_one_letter_code
_entity_poly.pdbx_strand_id
1 'polypeptide(L)'
;MREVYMSVNSFDPQQFDPSQASTELGNALVGQAISVAHAQDDGAQLRLTADAVAALAPAITHAGWSAVAQDLSTQDLHALIRLFTLGEGQFSSWKAGAKSPVIKLVRVMKARKEMTPELTAWIKANTDNRFLPHGDLMDRL
;
A
#
# COMPACT_ATOMS: atom_id res chain seq x y z
N MET A 1 -3.98 -35.53 -14.98
CA MET A 1 -4.47 -35.37 -15.20
C MET A 1 -4.60 -34.80 -15.24
N ARG A 2 -4.39 -34.48 -14.96
CA ARG A 2 -4.80 -34.08 -14.98
C ARG A 2 -4.73 -33.40 -14.73
N GLU A 3 -4.45 -33.21 -14.37
CA GLU A 3 -4.73 -32.90 -14.30
C GLU A 3 -4.66 -32.26 -13.98
N VAL A 4 -4.39 -32.49 -13.69
CA VAL A 4 -4.70 -32.23 -13.61
C VAL A 4 -4.58 -31.56 -13.49
N TYR A 5 -4.12 -31.59 -13.19
CA TYR A 5 -4.52 -31.33 -13.35
C TYR A 5 -4.55 -30.70 -12.89
N MET A 6 -4.13 -30.49 -12.53
CA MET A 6 -4.54 -30.25 -12.37
C MET A 6 -4.55 -29.67 -11.97
N SER A 7 -4.29 -29.72 -11.60
CA SER A 7 -4.68 -29.42 -11.39
C SER A 7 -4.51 -28.71 -11.24
N VAL A 8 -4.19 -28.72 -11.02
CA VAL A 8 -4.49 -28.23 -11.07
C VAL A 8 -4.52 -27.63 -10.82
N ASN A 9 -4.24 -27.67 -10.44
CA ASN A 9 -4.77 -27.14 -10.52
C ASN A 9 -4.97 -26.57 -10.46
N SER A 10 -4.30 -27.46 -9.20
CA SER A 10 -4.89 -27.04 -9.79
C SER A 10 -4.96 -25.87 -10.31
N PHE A 11 -4.25 -25.50 -10.83
CA PHE A 11 -4.81 -24.27 -11.29
C PHE A 11 -5.93 -24.53 -12.28
N ASP A 12 -7.01 -23.99 -11.95
CA ASP A 12 -8.19 -24.04 -12.80
C ASP A 12 -8.36 -22.66 -13.43
N PRO A 13 -8.34 -22.54 -14.76
CA PRO A 13 -8.55 -21.25 -15.38
C PRO A 13 -9.87 -20.59 -15.02
N GLN A 14 -10.85 -21.38 -14.65
CA GLN A 14 -12.13 -20.86 -14.23
C GLN A 14 -12.05 -20.20 -12.86
N GLN A 15 -11.03 -20.50 -12.09
CA GLN A 15 -10.80 -19.87 -10.81
C GLN A 15 -10.22 -18.49 -10.97
N PHE A 16 -9.63 -18.20 -12.11
CA PHE A 16 -9.15 -16.87 -12.37
C PHE A 16 -10.27 -16.04 -12.96
N ASP A 17 -10.76 -15.12 -12.15
CA ASP A 17 -11.80 -14.19 -12.56
C ASP A 17 -11.18 -12.79 -12.57
N PRO A 18 -11.11 -12.12 -13.71
CA PRO A 18 -10.52 -10.79 -13.77
C PRO A 18 -11.17 -9.80 -12.79
N SER A 19 -12.47 -9.94 -12.52
CA SER A 19 -13.12 -9.05 -11.58
C SER A 19 -12.63 -9.32 -10.15
N GLN A 20 -12.37 -10.57 -9.79
CA GLN A 20 -11.79 -10.89 -8.49
C GLN A 20 -10.34 -10.42 -8.41
N ALA A 21 -9.59 -10.60 -9.47
CA ALA A 21 -8.20 -10.14 -9.50
C ALA A 21 -8.12 -8.62 -9.30
N SER A 22 -9.12 -7.88 -9.76
CA SER A 22 -9.16 -6.43 -9.59
C SER A 22 -9.63 -6.01 -8.21
N THR A 23 -10.30 -6.90 -7.45
CA THR A 23 -10.84 -6.57 -6.14
C THR A 23 -9.96 -7.05 -4.99
N GLU A 24 -9.02 -7.95 -5.27
CA GLU A 24 -8.13 -8.49 -4.24
C GLU A 24 -6.71 -8.02 -4.47
N LEU A 25 -6.10 -7.53 -3.41
CA LEU A 25 -4.69 -7.16 -3.45
C LEU A 25 -3.86 -8.42 -3.25
N GLY A 26 -3.10 -8.80 -4.27
CA GLY A 26 -2.36 -10.05 -4.26
C GLY A 26 -1.24 -10.08 -3.25
N ASN A 27 -1.02 -11.26 -2.65
CA ASN A 27 0.02 -11.44 -1.64
C ASN A 27 1.42 -11.16 -2.17
N ALA A 28 1.69 -11.50 -3.44
CA ALA A 28 3.00 -11.27 -4.03
C ALA A 28 3.29 -9.77 -4.12
N LEU A 29 2.29 -8.99 -4.50
CA LEU A 29 2.46 -7.55 -4.64
C LEU A 29 2.60 -6.87 -3.28
N VAL A 30 1.83 -7.32 -2.29
CA VAL A 30 1.96 -6.84 -0.92
C VAL A 30 3.35 -7.15 -0.37
N GLY A 31 3.81 -8.38 -0.57
CA GLY A 31 5.15 -8.79 -0.12
C GLY A 31 6.25 -7.96 -0.77
N GLN A 32 6.10 -7.66 -2.05
CA GLN A 32 7.06 -6.81 -2.75
C GLN A 32 7.07 -5.40 -2.16
N ALA A 33 5.90 -4.84 -1.88
CA ALA A 33 5.80 -3.51 -1.30
C ALA A 33 6.45 -3.46 0.08
N ILE A 34 6.20 -4.46 0.92
CA ILE A 34 6.79 -4.53 2.25
C ILE A 34 8.30 -4.65 2.17
N SER A 35 8.79 -5.52 1.29
CA SER A 35 10.22 -5.73 1.10
C SER A 35 10.92 -4.44 0.65
N VAL A 36 10.32 -3.75 -0.32
CA VAL A 36 10.84 -2.48 -0.81
C VAL A 36 10.83 -1.44 0.30
N ALA A 37 9.74 -1.39 1.07
CA ALA A 37 9.61 -0.41 2.14
C ALA A 37 10.69 -0.57 3.20
N HIS A 38 10.98 -1.81 3.60
CA HIS A 38 12.00 -2.06 4.61
C HIS A 38 13.42 -1.86 4.10
N ALA A 39 13.60 -1.84 2.79
CA ALA A 39 14.93 -1.63 2.18
C ALA A 39 15.30 -0.14 2.10
N GLN A 40 14.37 0.75 2.40
CA GLN A 40 14.63 2.19 2.30
C GLN A 40 15.34 2.72 3.53
N ASP A 41 16.19 3.74 3.30
CA ASP A 41 16.84 4.48 4.39
C ASP A 41 15.83 5.41 5.08
N ASP A 42 16.25 6.01 6.18
CA ASP A 42 15.42 7.00 6.88
C ASP A 42 15.40 8.37 6.19
N GLY A 43 15.99 8.48 5.02
CA GLY A 43 16.00 9.73 4.27
C GLY A 43 14.62 10.09 3.70
N ALA A 44 14.55 11.31 3.16
CA ALA A 44 13.31 11.83 2.59
C ALA A 44 13.07 11.36 1.17
N GLN A 45 13.99 10.62 0.58
CA GLN A 45 13.86 10.13 -0.79
C GLN A 45 13.94 8.62 -0.83
N LEU A 46 13.10 8.03 -1.67
CA LEU A 46 13.09 6.59 -1.87
C LEU A 46 14.08 6.22 -2.96
N ARG A 47 14.65 5.03 -2.80
CA ARG A 47 15.56 4.44 -3.78
C ARG A 47 14.91 3.21 -4.38
N LEU A 48 14.21 3.41 -5.49
CA LEU A 48 13.55 2.34 -6.20
C LEU A 48 13.98 2.36 -7.66
N THR A 49 14.04 1.15 -8.23
CA THR A 49 14.22 1.02 -9.68
C THR A 49 12.93 1.42 -10.39
N ALA A 50 13.06 1.81 -11.66
CA ALA A 50 11.88 2.11 -12.45
C ALA A 50 10.94 0.90 -12.54
N ASP A 51 11.51 -0.31 -12.56
CA ASP A 51 10.72 -1.53 -12.60
C ASP A 51 9.89 -1.71 -11.32
N ALA A 52 10.48 -1.42 -10.16
CA ALA A 52 9.77 -1.52 -8.90
C ALA A 52 8.65 -0.49 -8.81
N VAL A 53 8.91 0.74 -9.26
CA VAL A 53 7.89 1.80 -9.29
C VAL A 53 6.72 1.36 -10.16
N ALA A 54 7.00 0.85 -11.36
CA ALA A 54 5.96 0.42 -12.28
C ALA A 54 5.20 -0.80 -11.74
N ALA A 55 5.90 -1.72 -11.11
CA ALA A 55 5.28 -2.94 -10.58
C ALA A 55 4.30 -2.63 -9.44
N LEU A 56 4.62 -1.64 -8.60
CA LEU A 56 3.78 -1.29 -7.46
C LEU A 56 2.68 -0.29 -7.80
N ALA A 57 2.76 0.38 -8.94
CA ALA A 57 1.79 1.41 -9.31
C ALA A 57 0.34 0.90 -9.27
N PRO A 58 0.01 -0.31 -9.80
CA PRO A 58 -1.37 -0.79 -9.74
C PRO A 58 -1.90 -0.97 -8.34
N ALA A 59 -1.03 -1.18 -7.35
CA ALA A 59 -1.45 -1.37 -5.98
C ALA A 59 -1.82 -0.06 -5.28
N ILE A 60 -1.36 1.08 -5.80
CA ILE A 60 -1.46 2.35 -5.08
C ILE A 60 -2.92 2.74 -4.80
N THR A 61 -3.80 2.59 -5.78
CA THR A 61 -5.20 2.96 -5.61
C THR A 61 -6.10 1.76 -5.29
N HIS A 62 -5.50 0.62 -4.97
CA HIS A 62 -6.26 -0.60 -4.75
C HIS A 62 -7.03 -0.54 -3.43
N ALA A 63 -8.31 -0.91 -3.47
CA ALA A 63 -9.17 -0.84 -2.29
C ALA A 63 -8.84 -1.92 -1.25
N GLY A 64 -8.09 -2.95 -1.63
CA GLY A 64 -7.80 -4.11 -0.76
C GLY A 64 -6.88 -3.84 0.41
N TRP A 65 -6.25 -2.66 0.48
CA TRP A 65 -5.32 -2.36 1.56
C TRP A 65 -5.96 -2.40 2.94
N SER A 66 -7.25 -2.03 3.05
CA SER A 66 -7.93 -2.09 4.35
C SER A 66 -7.94 -3.50 4.93
N ALA A 67 -8.22 -4.49 4.09
CA ALA A 67 -8.25 -5.88 4.54
C ALA A 67 -6.85 -6.42 4.81
N VAL A 68 -5.91 -6.15 3.89
CA VAL A 68 -4.53 -6.62 4.03
C VAL A 68 -3.88 -6.06 5.27
N ALA A 69 -4.12 -4.78 5.55
CA ALA A 69 -3.47 -4.10 6.68
C ALA A 69 -3.85 -4.71 8.03
N GLN A 70 -5.02 -5.35 8.13
CA GLN A 70 -5.45 -5.97 9.38
C GLN A 70 -4.49 -7.06 9.85
N ASP A 71 -3.81 -7.71 8.91
CA ASP A 71 -2.92 -8.82 9.21
C ASP A 71 -1.46 -8.42 9.29
N LEU A 72 -1.13 -7.14 9.06
CA LEU A 72 0.25 -6.70 9.05
C LEU A 72 0.70 -6.26 10.45
N SER A 73 2.01 -6.40 10.70
CA SER A 73 2.60 -5.91 11.94
C SER A 73 2.66 -4.38 11.93
N THR A 74 2.79 -3.80 13.13
CA THR A 74 2.97 -2.34 13.26
C THR A 74 4.17 -1.87 12.46
N GLN A 75 5.26 -2.63 12.48
CA GLN A 75 6.47 -2.27 11.73
C GLN A 75 6.23 -2.25 10.23
N ASP A 76 5.50 -3.24 9.72
CA ASP A 76 5.17 -3.28 8.30
C ASP A 76 4.25 -2.13 7.92
N LEU A 77 3.24 -1.84 8.74
CA LEU A 77 2.36 -0.71 8.51
C LEU A 77 3.13 0.59 8.46
N HIS A 78 4.03 0.79 9.41
CA HIS A 78 4.84 2.01 9.48
C HIS A 78 5.72 2.15 8.24
N ALA A 79 6.37 1.06 7.82
CA ALA A 79 7.24 1.07 6.65
C ALA A 79 6.45 1.39 5.38
N LEU A 80 5.26 0.81 5.24
CA LEU A 80 4.41 1.06 4.07
C LEU A 80 3.89 2.50 4.06
N ILE A 81 3.53 3.03 5.22
CA ILE A 81 3.08 4.43 5.31
C ILE A 81 4.19 5.35 4.81
N ARG A 82 5.42 5.12 5.24
CA ARG A 82 6.56 5.92 4.78
C ARG A 82 6.75 5.76 3.26
N LEU A 83 6.72 4.54 2.78
CA LEU A 83 6.91 4.27 1.36
C LEU A 83 5.89 5.02 0.51
N PHE A 84 4.62 4.89 0.85
CA PHE A 84 3.55 5.48 0.02
C PHE A 84 3.43 6.98 0.21
N THR A 85 3.79 7.51 1.38
CA THR A 85 3.81 8.96 1.59
C THR A 85 4.89 9.62 0.73
N LEU A 86 6.11 9.12 0.82
CA LEU A 86 7.23 9.67 0.05
C LEU A 86 7.08 9.39 -1.44
N GLY A 87 6.61 8.20 -1.77
CA GLY A 87 6.47 7.79 -3.17
C GLY A 87 5.47 8.61 -3.93
N GLU A 88 4.40 9.02 -3.28
CA GLU A 88 3.38 9.84 -3.96
C GLU A 88 3.96 11.17 -4.43
N GLY A 89 4.84 11.76 -3.63
CA GLY A 89 5.49 13.00 -4.03
C GLY A 89 6.61 12.81 -5.02
N GLN A 90 7.25 11.64 -5.00
CA GLN A 90 8.43 11.37 -5.81
C GLN A 90 8.10 10.77 -7.19
N PHE A 91 7.04 9.96 -7.26
CA PHE A 91 6.66 9.26 -8.49
C PHE A 91 5.25 9.67 -8.91
N SER A 92 5.15 10.27 -10.10
CA SER A 92 3.84 10.74 -10.58
C SER A 92 2.85 9.60 -10.77
N SER A 93 3.33 8.39 -11.08
CA SER A 93 2.46 7.22 -11.25
C SER A 93 1.85 6.73 -9.94
N TRP A 94 2.33 7.22 -8.80
CA TRP A 94 1.84 6.82 -7.48
C TRP A 94 0.88 7.83 -6.88
N LYS A 95 0.50 8.86 -7.59
CA LYS A 95 -0.44 9.85 -7.06
C LYS A 95 -1.83 9.25 -6.94
N ALA A 96 -2.42 9.40 -5.78
CA ALA A 96 -3.69 8.74 -5.48
C ALA A 96 -4.74 9.65 -4.82
N GLY A 97 -4.34 10.78 -4.24
CA GLY A 97 -5.28 11.68 -3.58
C GLY A 97 -6.07 10.98 -2.49
N ALA A 98 -7.39 11.03 -2.59
CA ALA A 98 -8.28 10.41 -1.60
C ALA A 98 -8.21 8.88 -1.61
N LYS A 99 -7.58 8.29 -2.62
CA LYS A 99 -7.43 6.83 -2.73
C LYS A 99 -6.09 6.33 -2.24
N SER A 100 -5.28 7.18 -1.62
CA SER A 100 -3.95 6.80 -1.14
C SER A 100 -4.05 5.63 -0.15
N PRO A 101 -3.16 4.63 -0.28
CA PRO A 101 -3.14 3.53 0.69
C PRO A 101 -2.81 4.02 2.11
N VAL A 102 -2.11 5.14 2.26
CA VAL A 102 -1.76 5.68 3.57
C VAL A 102 -2.99 5.88 4.42
N ILE A 103 -4.10 6.35 3.83
CA ILE A 103 -5.34 6.59 4.56
C ILE A 103 -5.82 5.29 5.22
N LYS A 104 -5.81 4.20 4.46
CA LYS A 104 -6.28 2.90 4.95
C LYS A 104 -5.34 2.33 6.00
N LEU A 105 -4.05 2.47 5.80
CA LEU A 105 -3.04 1.98 6.75
C LEU A 105 -3.11 2.75 8.06
N VAL A 106 -3.28 4.07 8.00
CA VAL A 106 -3.43 4.91 9.19
C VAL A 106 -4.69 4.53 9.95
N ARG A 107 -5.78 4.23 9.27
CA ARG A 107 -7.01 3.82 9.94
C ARG A 107 -6.82 2.56 10.78
N VAL A 108 -6.07 1.59 10.24
CA VAL A 108 -5.75 0.38 10.98
C VAL A 108 -4.91 0.69 12.21
N MET A 109 -3.90 1.55 12.06
CA MET A 109 -3.06 1.95 13.18
C MET A 109 -3.86 2.68 14.25
N LYS A 110 -4.79 3.55 13.85
CA LYS A 110 -5.67 4.25 14.79
C LYS A 110 -6.56 3.26 15.53
N ALA A 111 -7.12 2.29 14.84
CA ALA A 111 -7.96 1.27 15.46
C ALA A 111 -7.19 0.45 16.48
N ARG A 112 -5.90 0.24 16.25
CA ARG A 112 -5.02 -0.48 17.18
C ARG A 112 -4.47 0.41 18.28
N LYS A 113 -4.74 1.71 18.23
CA LYS A 113 -4.20 2.72 19.15
C LYS A 113 -2.67 2.82 19.04
N GLU A 114 -2.16 2.63 17.82
CA GLU A 114 -0.71 2.67 17.55
C GLU A 114 -0.29 3.92 16.79
N MET A 115 -1.26 4.72 16.37
CA MET A 115 -0.95 5.98 15.68
C MET A 115 -0.45 7.02 16.66
N THR A 116 0.61 7.75 16.28
CA THR A 116 1.23 8.74 17.16
C THR A 116 1.15 10.13 16.56
N PRO A 117 1.19 11.19 17.40
CA PRO A 117 1.27 12.56 16.86
C PRO A 117 2.51 12.80 16.00
N GLU A 118 3.62 12.14 16.34
CA GLU A 118 4.87 12.26 15.60
C GLU A 118 4.71 11.73 14.19
N LEU A 119 4.06 10.56 14.04
CA LEU A 119 3.84 10.00 12.72
C LEU A 119 2.87 10.87 11.90
N THR A 120 1.81 11.35 12.53
CA THR A 120 0.88 12.27 11.87
C THR A 120 1.62 13.51 11.36
N ALA A 121 2.45 14.12 12.18
CA ALA A 121 3.22 15.30 11.79
C ALA A 121 4.20 14.98 10.67
N TRP A 122 4.85 13.81 10.74
CA TRP A 122 5.79 13.39 9.70
C TRP A 122 5.09 13.25 8.35
N ILE A 123 3.92 12.61 8.34
CA ILE A 123 3.16 12.44 7.10
C ILE A 123 2.82 13.79 6.49
N LYS A 124 2.27 14.70 7.30
CA LYS A 124 1.87 16.02 6.82
C LYS A 124 3.05 16.83 6.29
N ALA A 125 4.21 16.65 6.91
CA ALA A 125 5.41 17.38 6.50
C ALA A 125 6.02 16.83 5.21
N ASN A 126 5.70 15.58 4.85
CA ASN A 126 6.35 14.90 3.72
C ASN A 126 5.40 14.62 2.57
N THR A 127 4.21 15.20 2.55
CA THR A 127 3.26 15.00 1.45
C THR A 127 2.57 16.31 1.09
N ASP A 128 2.27 16.46 -0.20
CA ASP A 128 1.40 17.52 -0.70
C ASP A 128 -0.05 17.09 -0.80
N ASN A 129 -0.33 15.82 -0.50
CA ASN A 129 -1.67 15.27 -0.60
C ASN A 129 -2.50 15.71 0.61
N ARG A 130 -3.51 16.53 0.35
CA ARG A 130 -4.35 17.10 1.40
C ARG A 130 -5.19 16.07 2.12
N PHE A 131 -5.39 14.89 1.54
CA PHE A 131 -6.17 13.83 2.17
C PHE A 131 -5.38 13.05 3.21
N LEU A 132 -4.05 13.18 3.25
CA LEU A 132 -3.24 12.44 4.21
C LEU A 132 -3.13 13.19 5.52
N PRO A 133 -3.08 12.48 6.63
CA PRO A 133 -3.17 11.02 6.73
C PRO A 133 -4.60 10.47 6.89
N HIS A 134 -5.59 11.30 7.14
CA HIS A 134 -6.90 10.83 7.63
C HIS A 134 -7.97 10.71 6.56
N GLY A 135 -7.70 11.15 5.33
CA GLY A 135 -8.67 11.06 4.25
C GLY A 135 -9.70 12.19 4.22
N ASP A 136 -9.56 13.16 5.11
CA ASP A 136 -10.51 14.26 5.24
C ASP A 136 -9.79 15.59 5.06
N LEU A 137 -10.22 16.37 4.06
CA LEU A 137 -9.64 17.68 3.85
C LEU A 137 -9.85 18.60 5.04
N MET A 138 -10.91 18.43 5.78
CA MET A 138 -11.22 19.27 6.94
C MET A 138 -10.18 19.12 8.04
N ASP A 139 -9.52 17.98 8.13
CA ASP A 139 -8.44 17.78 9.11
C ASP A 139 -7.27 18.74 8.89
N ARG A 140 -7.17 19.33 7.71
CA ARG A 140 -6.05 20.19 7.34
C ARG A 140 -6.41 21.67 7.44
N LEU A 141 -7.64 21.95 7.78
CA LEU A 141 -8.11 23.32 7.94
C LEU A 141 -8.09 23.72 9.42
#